data_b6fe7aa2d3599357000755928cebf014
#
_entry.id   b6fe7aa2d3599357000755928cebf014
#
_cell.length_a   1.000
_cell.length_b   1.000
_cell.length_c   1.000
_cell.angle_alpha   90.00
_cell.angle_beta   90.00
_cell.angle_gamma   90.00
#
_symmetry.space_group_name_H-M   'P 1'
#
loop_
_entity.id
_entity.type
_entity.pdbx_description
1 polymer ?
#
loop_
_entity_poly.entity_id
_entity_poly.type
_entity_poly.pdbx_seq_one_letter_code
_entity_poly.pdbx_strand_id
1 'polypeptide(L)' 'MIAAEVKTSLIEIFGGSRWREPVEEWDVADWCVEMIGPKAEFRDQVSDLLSWTYYYSNGVSIWYFAREEYATMFRLKWL' A
#
# COMPACT_ATOMS: atom_id res chain seq x y z
N MET A 1 3.47 -31.84 11.59
CA MET A 1 2.48 -31.02 11.11
C MET A 1 2.96 -29.62 10.81
N ILE A 2 2.60 -29.18 9.73
CA ILE A 2 3.03 -27.91 9.30
C ILE A 2 2.26 -26.83 9.94
N ALA A 3 2.94 -25.95 10.54
CA ALA A 3 2.30 -24.73 10.89
C ALA A 3 1.75 -24.14 9.62
N ALA A 4 0.49 -24.04 9.54
CA ALA A 4 -0.12 -23.32 8.46
C ALA A 4 0.55 -21.97 8.42
N GLU A 5 1.08 -21.65 7.28
CA GLU A 5 1.55 -20.31 7.08
C GLU A 5 0.40 -19.38 7.29
N VAL A 6 0.53 -18.57 8.31
CA VAL A 6 -0.39 -17.50 8.51
C VAL A 6 -0.04 -16.47 7.46
N LYS A 7 -0.73 -16.53 6.37
CA LYS A 7 -0.65 -15.43 5.44
C LYS A 7 -1.23 -14.24 6.12
N THR A 8 -0.40 -13.30 6.42
CA THR A 8 -0.85 -12.02 6.92
C THR A 8 -1.75 -11.43 5.86
N SER A 9 -2.98 -11.17 6.21
CA SER A 9 -3.92 -10.53 5.31
C SER A 9 -3.43 -9.12 5.03
N LEU A 10 -3.25 -8.79 3.77
CA LEU A 10 -2.84 -7.45 3.40
C LEU A 10 -4.04 -6.52 3.49
N ILE A 11 -3.77 -5.29 3.88
CA ILE A 11 -4.78 -4.25 3.93
C ILE A 11 -4.82 -3.60 2.55
N GLU A 12 -5.99 -3.59 1.93
CA GLU A 12 -6.17 -3.03 0.59
C GLU A 12 -6.87 -1.69 0.70
N ILE A 13 -6.33 -0.69 0.03
CA ILE A 13 -6.93 0.64 -0.03
C ILE A 13 -7.02 1.05 -1.49
N PHE A 14 -8.21 1.44 -1.92
CA PHE A 14 -8.42 1.89 -3.28
C PHE A 14 -8.17 3.40 -3.39
N GLY A 15 -7.40 3.77 -4.39
CA GLY A 15 -7.08 5.16 -4.67
C GLY A 15 -7.73 5.64 -5.97
N GLY A 16 -7.00 6.48 -6.69
CA GLY A 16 -7.50 7.04 -7.94
C GLY A 16 -8.43 8.21 -7.69
N SER A 17 -9.68 8.11 -8.09
CA SER A 17 -10.63 9.21 -7.93
C SER A 17 -11.02 9.49 -6.49
N ARG A 18 -10.54 8.68 -5.55
CA ARG A 18 -10.88 8.82 -4.13
C ARG A 18 -9.94 9.76 -3.37
N TRP A 19 -8.89 10.27 -4.01
CA TRP A 19 -7.96 11.14 -3.33
C TRP A 19 -8.65 12.40 -2.82
N ARG A 20 -8.23 12.85 -1.64
CA ARG A 20 -8.76 14.06 -1.02
C ARG A 20 -8.56 15.28 -1.92
N GLU A 21 -7.42 15.33 -2.61
CA GLU A 21 -7.07 16.38 -3.55
C GLU A 21 -6.52 15.74 -4.81
N PRO A 22 -6.61 16.39 -5.95
CA PRO A 22 -6.02 15.86 -7.17
C PRO A 22 -4.53 15.60 -6.98
N VAL A 23 -4.12 14.37 -7.22
CA VAL A 23 -2.72 13.96 -7.04
C VAL A 23 -2.44 12.79 -7.97
N GLU A 24 -1.20 12.67 -8.38
CA GLU A 24 -0.77 11.55 -9.21
C GLU A 24 -0.32 10.38 -8.35
N GLU A 25 -0.57 9.15 -8.80
CA GLU A 25 -0.21 7.97 -8.05
C GLU A 25 1.28 7.93 -7.71
N TRP A 26 2.13 8.39 -8.61
CA TRP A 26 3.58 8.38 -8.34
C TRP A 26 3.97 9.36 -7.23
N ASP A 27 3.24 10.44 -7.05
CA ASP A 27 3.47 11.35 -5.91
C ASP A 27 3.09 10.68 -4.61
N VAL A 28 1.99 9.94 -4.62
CA VAL A 28 1.56 9.16 -3.46
C VAL A 28 2.59 8.07 -3.14
N ALA A 29 3.10 7.40 -4.18
CA ALA A 29 4.12 6.38 -4.02
C ALA A 29 5.42 6.96 -3.42
N ASP A 30 5.83 8.13 -3.89
CA ASP A 30 7.02 8.81 -3.34
C ASP A 30 6.85 9.09 -1.85
N TRP A 31 5.66 9.53 -1.46
CA TRP A 31 5.35 9.74 -0.05
C TRP A 31 5.49 8.44 0.74
N CYS A 32 5.01 7.33 0.19
CA CYS A 32 5.11 6.03 0.86
C CYS A 32 6.58 5.59 1.01
N VAL A 33 7.40 5.82 -0.02
CA VAL A 33 8.83 5.51 0.10
C VAL A 33 9.46 6.30 1.24
N GLU A 34 9.12 7.57 1.34
CA GLU A 34 9.69 8.46 2.34
C GLU A 34 9.23 8.13 3.75
N MET A 35 7.95 7.85 3.90
CA MET A 35 7.34 7.68 5.22
C MET A 35 7.32 6.23 5.71
N ILE A 36 7.32 5.27 4.81
CA ILE A 36 7.19 3.86 5.16
C ILE A 36 8.45 3.08 4.84
N GLY A 37 9.01 3.30 3.65
CA GLY A 37 10.20 2.60 3.22
C GLY A 37 10.08 2.06 1.81
N PRO A 38 11.00 1.18 1.40
CA PRO A 38 11.03 0.70 0.02
C PRO A 38 9.79 -0.10 -0.35
N LYS A 39 9.38 0.05 -1.59
CA LYS A 39 8.22 -0.61 -2.15
C LYS A 39 8.53 -2.06 -2.48
N ALA A 40 7.62 -2.97 -2.18
CA ALA A 40 7.69 -4.33 -2.69
C ALA A 40 7.36 -4.29 -4.19
N GLU A 41 8.00 -5.15 -4.96
CA GLU A 41 7.79 -5.17 -6.40
C GLU A 41 6.43 -5.76 -6.75
N PHE A 42 6.04 -6.80 -6.04
CA PHE A 42 4.74 -7.44 -6.25
C PHE A 42 4.02 -7.61 -4.91
N ARG A 43 2.70 -7.72 -5.00
CA ARG A 43 1.86 -7.94 -3.84
C ARG A 43 2.33 -9.12 -2.98
N ASP A 44 2.77 -10.21 -3.61
CA ASP A 44 3.21 -11.41 -2.90
C ASP A 44 4.47 -11.18 -2.08
N GLN A 45 5.19 -10.11 -2.34
CA GLN A 45 6.43 -9.78 -1.65
C GLN A 45 6.23 -8.82 -0.49
N VAL A 46 5.00 -8.34 -0.29
CA VAL A 46 4.72 -7.44 0.82
C VAL A 46 4.90 -8.18 2.13
N SER A 47 5.73 -7.64 3.00
CA SER A 47 6.13 -8.26 4.26
C SER A 47 6.52 -7.17 5.26
N ASP A 48 7.07 -7.55 6.39
CA ASP A 48 7.54 -6.56 7.37
C ASP A 48 8.69 -5.71 6.85
N LEU A 49 9.48 -6.24 5.92
CA LEU A 49 10.62 -5.51 5.37
C LEU A 49 10.23 -4.63 4.18
N LEU A 50 9.30 -5.12 3.37
CA LEU A 50 8.77 -4.39 2.23
C LEU A 50 7.29 -4.24 2.47
N SER A 51 6.92 -3.25 3.27
CA SER A 51 5.62 -3.19 3.93
C SER A 51 4.47 -2.73 3.05
N TRP A 52 4.75 -2.31 1.84
CA TRP A 52 3.71 -1.79 0.97
C TRP A 52 4.05 -1.99 -0.50
N THR A 53 3.01 -1.96 -1.31
CA THR A 53 3.15 -1.85 -2.77
C THR A 53 1.86 -1.25 -3.32
N TYR A 54 1.81 -0.98 -4.60
CA TYR A 54 0.58 -0.57 -5.23
C TYR A 54 0.52 -1.05 -6.68
N TYR A 55 -0.67 -1.09 -7.20
CA TYR A 55 -0.95 -1.47 -8.57
C TYR A 55 -1.87 -0.42 -9.18
N TYR A 56 -1.53 0.04 -10.37
CA TYR A 56 -2.30 1.08 -11.05
C TYR A 56 -2.73 0.56 -12.42
N SER A 57 -4.01 0.70 -12.74
CA SER A 57 -4.53 0.32 -14.04
C SER A 57 -5.81 1.09 -14.33
N ASN A 58 -5.88 1.68 -15.51
CA ASN A 58 -7.10 2.36 -16.00
C ASN A 58 -7.69 3.37 -15.02
N GLY A 59 -6.82 4.18 -14.42
CA GLY A 59 -7.28 5.21 -13.48
C GLY A 59 -7.61 4.72 -12.09
N VAL A 60 -7.45 3.42 -11.84
CA VAL A 60 -7.70 2.83 -10.53
C VAL A 60 -6.37 2.39 -9.94
N SER A 61 -6.15 2.71 -8.68
CA SER A 61 -4.98 2.22 -7.97
C SER A 61 -5.42 1.44 -6.74
N ILE A 62 -4.69 0.38 -6.44
CA ILE A 62 -4.92 -0.43 -5.25
C ILE A 62 -3.62 -0.43 -4.46
N TRP A 63 -3.71 -0.06 -3.20
CA TRP A 63 -2.55 0.07 -2.32
C TRP A 63 -2.61 -1.00 -1.25
N TYR A 64 -1.53 -1.75 -1.10
CA TYR A 64 -1.45 -2.88 -0.18
C TYR A 64 -0.47 -2.56 0.93
N PHE A 65 -0.88 -2.81 2.16
CA PHE A 65 -0.04 -2.59 3.34
C PHE A 65 -0.02 -3.82 4.21
N ALA A 66 1.13 -4.16 4.73
CA ALA A 66 1.29 -5.27 5.66
C ALA A 66 0.91 -4.88 7.09
N ARG A 67 0.94 -3.58 7.40
CA ARG A 67 0.75 -3.09 8.75
C ARG A 67 -0.35 -2.05 8.81
N GLU A 68 -1.23 -2.21 9.80
CA GLU A 68 -2.37 -1.32 9.98
C GLU A 68 -1.94 0.13 10.22
N GLU A 69 -0.85 0.33 10.94
CA GLU A 69 -0.36 1.68 11.23
C GLU A 69 -0.01 2.46 9.95
N TYR A 70 0.56 1.78 8.97
CA TYR A 70 0.90 2.42 7.69
C TYR A 70 -0.35 2.69 6.86
N ALA A 71 -1.29 1.77 6.88
CA ALA A 71 -2.58 1.97 6.21
C ALA A 71 -3.32 3.17 6.80
N THR A 72 -3.29 3.30 8.10
CA THR A 72 -3.92 4.43 8.79
C THR A 72 -3.26 5.75 8.40
N MET A 73 -1.94 5.81 8.42
CA MET A 73 -1.20 7.00 7.98
C MET A 73 -1.58 7.39 6.55
N PHE A 74 -1.66 6.40 5.69
CA PHE A 74 -2.01 6.60 4.29
C PHE A 74 -3.40 7.20 4.15
N ARG A 75 -4.39 6.64 4.86
CA ARG A 75 -5.75 7.15 4.82
C ARG A 75 -5.84 8.59 5.32
N LEU A 76 -5.15 8.88 6.38
CA LEU A 76 -5.17 10.23 6.96
C LEU A 76 -4.54 11.27 6.03
N LYS A 77 -3.55 10.87 5.27
CA LYS A 77 -2.86 11.78 4.37
C LYS A 77 -3.64 12.00 3.07
N TRP A 78 -4.15 10.94 2.48
CA TRP A 78 -4.62 11.00 1.09
C TRP A 78 -6.14 10.88 0.92
N LEU A 79 -6.83 10.28 1.87
CA LEU A 79 -8.26 10.09 1.80
C LEU A 79 -8.99 10.93 2.85
#